data_96c3ae112ff4ee6b9fd83254054743a1
#
_entry.id   96c3ae112ff4ee6b9fd83254054743a1
#
_cell.length_a   1.000
_cell.length_b   1.000
_cell.length_c   1.000
_cell.angle_alpha   90.00
_cell.angle_beta   90.00
_cell.angle_gamma   90.00
#
_symmetry.space_group_name_H-M   'P 1'
#
loop_
_entity.id
_entity.type
_entity.pdbx_description
1 polymer ?
#
loop_
_entity_poly.entity_id
_entity_poly.type
_entity_poly.pdbx_seq_one_letter_code
_entity_poly.pdbx_strand_id
1 'polypeptide(L)'
;MAMDKEKLLAHFQTHYLSRQEVLFKLPLNYSIDQFWPELLNRRKAKAVILPLYNAAGTPYWYVLTQKMVTASERLCEEAIAQDGSFDPYRAEMTSAMTEEMFFTSFVEGAQIPLQEAMDFLARGTEPESIQEQMIWNNRHAWSEMVSGIYRPLDETFVKGLAWMLTEEMDGCAEDYRQVDNHPIAAMNSEPYD
;
A
#
# COMPACT_ATOMS: atom_id res chain seq x y z
N MET A 1 -36.15 -11.83 -16.59
CA MET A 1 -36.52 -10.42 -16.31
C MET A 1 -35.22 -9.61 -16.29
N ALA A 2 -34.99 -8.73 -17.27
CA ALA A 2 -33.77 -7.94 -17.30
C ALA A 2 -33.72 -7.01 -16.07
N MET A 3 -32.62 -7.02 -15.34
CA MET A 3 -32.45 -6.11 -14.19
C MET A 3 -32.37 -4.68 -14.72
N ASP A 4 -33.14 -3.79 -14.12
CA ASP A 4 -33.16 -2.36 -14.49
C ASP A 4 -31.76 -1.73 -14.34
N LYS A 5 -31.38 -0.87 -15.28
CA LYS A 5 -30.08 -0.19 -15.32
C LYS A 5 -29.77 0.51 -14.00
N GLU A 6 -30.76 1.16 -13.40
CA GLU A 6 -30.60 1.86 -12.13
C GLU A 6 -30.21 0.91 -10.98
N LYS A 7 -30.83 -0.26 -10.93
CA LYS A 7 -30.53 -1.29 -9.93
C LYS A 7 -29.13 -1.86 -10.13
N LEU A 8 -28.69 -2.03 -11.39
CA LEU A 8 -27.33 -2.45 -11.72
C LEU A 8 -26.29 -1.42 -11.29
N LEU A 9 -26.52 -0.16 -11.60
CA LEU A 9 -25.64 0.95 -11.21
C LEU A 9 -25.51 1.04 -9.68
N ALA A 10 -26.63 0.95 -8.97
CA ALA A 10 -26.62 0.96 -7.51
C ALA A 10 -25.87 -0.25 -6.94
N HIS A 11 -26.07 -1.44 -7.50
CA HIS A 11 -25.37 -2.66 -7.09
C HIS A 11 -23.85 -2.55 -7.27
N PHE A 12 -23.39 -2.12 -8.45
CA PHE A 12 -21.97 -2.00 -8.74
C PHE A 12 -21.29 -0.83 -8.01
N GLN A 13 -22.04 0.21 -7.68
CA GLN A 13 -21.56 1.28 -6.83
C GLN A 13 -21.32 0.79 -5.40
N THR A 14 -22.22 0.00 -4.84
CA THR A 14 -22.13 -0.53 -3.47
C THR A 14 -20.96 -1.52 -3.32
N HIS A 15 -20.69 -2.33 -4.34
CA HIS A 15 -19.63 -3.35 -4.29
C HIS A 15 -18.28 -2.86 -4.74
N TYR A 16 -18.18 -1.64 -5.25
CA TYR A 16 -16.93 -0.99 -5.70
C TYR A 16 -16.07 -1.87 -6.64
N LEU A 17 -16.74 -2.50 -7.62
CA LEU A 17 -16.09 -3.41 -8.57
C LEU A 17 -15.22 -2.61 -9.57
N SER A 18 -14.11 -3.22 -10.00
CA SER A 18 -13.28 -2.72 -11.10
C SER A 18 -14.04 -2.75 -12.44
N ARG A 19 -13.52 -2.05 -13.46
CA ARG A 19 -14.13 -2.07 -14.82
C ARG A 19 -14.22 -3.48 -15.37
N GLN A 20 -13.18 -4.28 -15.16
CA GLN A 20 -13.13 -5.67 -15.63
C GLN A 20 -14.18 -6.54 -14.93
N GLU A 21 -14.32 -6.44 -13.61
CA GLU A 21 -15.36 -7.18 -12.88
C GLU A 21 -16.76 -6.76 -13.27
N VAL A 22 -16.98 -5.47 -13.52
CA VAL A 22 -18.25 -4.97 -14.04
C VAL A 22 -18.52 -5.54 -15.42
N LEU A 23 -17.53 -5.57 -16.32
CA LEU A 23 -17.67 -6.15 -17.65
C LEU A 23 -18.13 -7.61 -17.60
N PHE A 24 -17.53 -8.42 -16.73
CA PHE A 24 -17.90 -9.84 -16.57
C PHE A 24 -19.30 -10.05 -15.97
N LYS A 25 -19.79 -9.11 -15.17
CA LYS A 25 -21.08 -9.21 -14.48
C LYS A 25 -22.20 -8.44 -15.18
N LEU A 26 -21.85 -7.62 -16.18
CA LEU A 26 -22.82 -6.80 -16.90
C LEU A 26 -23.65 -7.69 -17.84
N PRO A 27 -24.99 -7.59 -17.80
CA PRO A 27 -25.84 -8.33 -18.75
C PRO A 27 -25.53 -7.92 -20.19
N LEU A 28 -25.63 -8.87 -21.12
CA LEU A 28 -25.28 -8.71 -22.55
C LEU A 28 -26.02 -7.59 -23.29
N ASN A 29 -27.14 -7.13 -22.76
CA ASN A 29 -27.91 -6.01 -23.33
C ASN A 29 -27.36 -4.62 -22.97
N TYR A 30 -26.27 -4.55 -22.17
CA TYR A 30 -25.60 -3.30 -21.83
C TYR A 30 -24.18 -3.28 -22.38
N SER A 31 -23.75 -2.14 -22.89
CA SER A 31 -22.37 -1.89 -23.28
C SER A 31 -21.57 -1.34 -22.10
N ILE A 32 -20.39 -1.91 -21.86
CA ILE A 32 -19.47 -1.42 -20.81
C ILE A 32 -19.04 0.03 -21.08
N ASP A 33 -18.83 0.41 -22.33
CA ASP A 33 -18.37 1.76 -22.72
C ASP A 33 -19.43 2.84 -22.46
N GLN A 34 -20.69 2.46 -22.40
CA GLN A 34 -21.79 3.35 -22.00
C GLN A 34 -22.07 3.29 -20.50
N PHE A 35 -21.87 2.13 -19.89
CA PHE A 35 -22.21 1.90 -18.49
C PHE A 35 -21.13 2.41 -17.53
N TRP A 36 -19.86 2.16 -17.87
CA TRP A 36 -18.73 2.51 -17.00
C TRP A 36 -18.59 4.01 -16.73
N PRO A 37 -18.66 4.90 -17.72
CA PRO A 37 -18.59 6.35 -17.46
C PRO A 37 -19.69 6.85 -16.51
N GLU A 38 -20.91 6.28 -16.62
CA GLU A 38 -22.00 6.66 -15.73
C GLU A 38 -21.75 6.18 -14.29
N LEU A 39 -21.26 4.95 -14.13
CA LEU A 39 -20.87 4.40 -12.83
C LEU A 39 -19.74 5.23 -12.19
N LEU A 40 -18.71 5.61 -12.97
CA LEU A 40 -17.63 6.48 -12.53
C LEU A 40 -18.14 7.85 -12.08
N ASN A 41 -19.03 8.47 -12.84
CA ASN A 41 -19.61 9.76 -12.46
C ASN A 41 -20.37 9.67 -11.13
N ARG A 42 -21.11 8.60 -10.91
CA ARG A 42 -21.81 8.35 -9.62
C ARG A 42 -20.82 8.14 -8.47
N ARG A 43 -19.69 7.47 -8.73
CA ARG A 43 -18.62 7.29 -7.74
C ARG A 43 -17.95 8.62 -7.44
N LYS A 44 -17.57 9.39 -8.46
CA LYS A 44 -16.93 10.69 -8.31
C LYS A 44 -17.81 11.69 -7.53
N ALA A 45 -19.12 11.64 -7.68
CA ALA A 45 -20.05 12.48 -6.93
C ALA A 45 -20.02 12.21 -5.40
N LYS A 46 -19.47 11.08 -4.96
CA LYS A 46 -19.30 10.68 -3.55
C LYS A 46 -17.84 10.52 -3.16
N ALA A 47 -16.94 10.96 -4.00
CA ALA A 47 -15.51 10.73 -3.82
C ALA A 47 -14.93 11.63 -2.71
N VAL A 48 -14.02 11.05 -1.97
CA VAL A 48 -13.08 11.80 -1.12
C VAL A 48 -11.85 12.09 -1.96
N ILE A 49 -11.52 13.35 -2.12
CA ILE A 49 -10.37 13.80 -2.87
C ILE A 49 -9.13 13.75 -1.98
N LEU A 50 -8.08 13.11 -2.46
CA LEU A 50 -6.79 13.08 -1.77
C LEU A 50 -5.95 14.29 -2.19
N PRO A 51 -5.09 14.82 -1.30
CA PRO A 51 -4.12 15.86 -1.61
C PRO A 51 -2.89 15.31 -2.38
N LEU A 52 -3.11 14.33 -3.24
CA LEU A 52 -2.12 13.67 -4.07
C LEU A 52 -2.55 13.80 -5.53
N TYR A 53 -1.60 14.04 -6.42
CA TYR A 53 -1.87 14.30 -7.82
C TYR A 53 -1.02 13.39 -8.71
N ASN A 54 -1.57 12.95 -9.84
CA ASN A 54 -0.81 12.25 -10.85
C ASN A 54 0.04 13.26 -11.66
N ALA A 55 0.88 12.75 -12.57
CA ALA A 55 1.74 13.59 -13.44
C ALA A 55 0.96 14.60 -14.32
N ALA A 56 -0.32 14.35 -14.61
CA ALA A 56 -1.20 15.25 -15.34
C ALA A 56 -1.89 16.31 -14.44
N GLY A 57 -1.56 16.37 -13.16
CA GLY A 57 -2.17 17.29 -12.20
C GLY A 57 -3.59 16.91 -11.79
N THR A 58 -4.03 15.67 -12.06
CA THR A 58 -5.35 15.19 -11.65
C THR A 58 -5.27 14.60 -10.25
N PRO A 59 -6.14 15.01 -9.30
CA PRO A 59 -6.11 14.48 -7.95
C PRO A 59 -6.56 13.02 -7.92
N TYR A 60 -5.93 12.23 -7.05
CA TYR A 60 -6.43 10.90 -6.70
C TYR A 60 -7.68 11.03 -5.84
N TRP A 61 -8.54 10.04 -5.93
CA TRP A 61 -9.79 9.99 -5.19
C TRP A 61 -10.21 8.55 -4.87
N TYR A 62 -11.02 8.40 -3.85
CA TYR A 62 -11.62 7.12 -3.50
C TYR A 62 -13.05 7.32 -3.00
N VAL A 63 -13.80 6.23 -2.90
CA VAL A 63 -15.15 6.24 -2.34
C VAL A 63 -15.20 5.29 -1.16
N LEU A 64 -15.59 5.79 -0.01
CA LEU A 64 -15.88 4.95 1.14
C LEU A 64 -17.22 4.24 0.95
N THR A 65 -17.18 2.91 0.86
CA THR A 65 -18.38 2.09 0.91
C THR A 65 -18.73 1.78 2.36
N GLN A 66 -20.01 1.49 2.66
CA GLN A 66 -20.40 1.10 4.01
C GLN A 66 -19.65 -0.15 4.48
N LYS A 67 -19.33 -1.07 3.57
CA LYS A 67 -18.53 -2.27 3.89
C LYS A 67 -17.12 -1.91 4.36
N MET A 68 -16.48 -0.94 3.73
CA MET A 68 -15.14 -0.46 4.15
C MET A 68 -15.21 0.20 5.52
N VAL A 69 -16.20 1.06 5.75
CA VAL A 69 -16.40 1.72 7.05
C VAL A 69 -16.58 0.67 8.15
N THR A 70 -17.53 -0.25 7.98
CA THR A 70 -17.80 -1.30 8.97
C THR A 70 -16.57 -2.20 9.21
N ALA A 71 -15.81 -2.53 8.17
CA ALA A 71 -14.59 -3.32 8.32
C ALA A 71 -13.51 -2.55 9.10
N SER A 72 -13.35 -1.25 8.83
CA SER A 72 -12.41 -0.39 9.56
C SER A 72 -12.80 -0.24 11.03
N GLU A 73 -14.08 0.00 11.31
CA GLU A 73 -14.60 0.09 12.69
C GLU A 73 -14.31 -1.20 13.46
N ARG A 74 -14.62 -2.36 12.86
CA ARG A 74 -14.36 -3.66 13.48
C ARG A 74 -12.87 -3.90 13.73
N LEU A 75 -11.99 -3.55 12.79
CA LEU A 75 -10.55 -3.68 12.97
C LEU A 75 -10.03 -2.78 14.10
N CYS A 76 -10.56 -1.56 14.20
CA CYS A 76 -10.22 -0.66 15.30
C CYS A 76 -10.70 -1.21 16.66
N GLU A 77 -11.92 -1.74 16.72
CA GLU A 77 -12.45 -2.37 17.95
C GLU A 77 -11.64 -3.59 18.36
N GLU A 78 -11.28 -4.47 17.42
CA GLU A 78 -10.44 -5.64 17.66
C GLU A 78 -9.03 -5.24 18.11
N ALA A 79 -8.44 -4.20 17.52
CA ALA A 79 -7.12 -3.68 17.92
C ALA A 79 -7.14 -3.07 19.33
N ILE A 80 -8.21 -2.37 19.71
CA ILE A 80 -8.39 -1.81 21.05
C ILE A 80 -8.64 -2.92 22.08
N ALA A 81 -9.43 -3.95 21.71
CA ALA A 81 -9.77 -5.07 22.59
C ALA A 81 -8.59 -6.00 22.88
N GLN A 82 -7.58 -6.04 22.02
CA GLN A 82 -6.32 -6.76 22.25
C GLN A 82 -5.40 -6.01 23.23
N ASP A 83 -5.97 -5.50 24.29
CA ASP A 83 -5.35 -4.81 25.43
C ASP A 83 -3.89 -4.44 25.21
N GLY A 84 -3.74 -3.34 24.70
CA GLY A 84 -2.69 -2.41 24.42
C GLY A 84 -1.29 -2.58 24.97
N SER A 85 -0.80 -3.73 25.23
CA SER A 85 0.62 -3.93 25.45
C SER A 85 1.34 -4.31 24.13
N PHE A 86 1.13 -3.54 23.05
CA PHE A 86 2.09 -3.56 21.97
C PHE A 86 3.42 -3.06 22.54
N ASP A 87 4.25 -4.00 22.95
CA ASP A 87 5.64 -3.73 23.33
C ASP A 87 6.53 -4.14 22.15
N PRO A 88 6.99 -3.17 21.33
CA PRO A 88 7.85 -3.47 20.20
C PRO A 88 9.20 -4.06 20.60
N TYR A 89 9.54 -4.03 21.88
CA TYR A 89 10.80 -4.56 22.42
C TYR A 89 10.68 -5.94 23.04
N ARG A 90 9.51 -6.58 22.99
CA ARG A 90 9.38 -7.99 23.38
C ARG A 90 10.25 -8.88 22.49
N ALA A 91 10.89 -9.89 23.07
CA ALA A 91 11.81 -10.78 22.34
C ALA A 91 11.14 -11.46 21.14
N GLU A 92 9.87 -11.88 21.26
CA GLU A 92 9.09 -12.50 20.20
C GLU A 92 8.80 -11.48 19.07
N MET A 93 8.50 -10.23 19.41
CA MET A 93 8.29 -9.16 18.47
C MET A 93 9.60 -8.82 17.75
N THR A 94 10.72 -8.77 18.46
CA THR A 94 12.05 -8.51 17.88
C THR A 94 12.43 -9.58 16.86
N SER A 95 12.14 -10.86 17.12
CA SER A 95 12.37 -11.94 16.17
C SER A 95 11.50 -11.79 14.91
N ALA A 96 10.19 -11.59 15.08
CA ALA A 96 9.27 -11.39 13.98
C ALA A 96 9.63 -10.15 13.13
N MET A 97 10.05 -9.08 13.78
CA MET A 97 10.51 -7.87 13.10
C MET A 97 11.79 -8.11 12.29
N THR A 98 12.73 -8.88 12.83
CA THR A 98 13.97 -9.22 12.11
C THR A 98 13.66 -10.05 10.87
N GLU A 99 12.76 -11.02 10.97
CA GLU A 99 12.30 -11.81 9.84
C GLU A 99 11.57 -10.92 8.80
N GLU A 100 10.72 -10.01 9.24
CA GLU A 100 10.00 -9.07 8.35
C GLU A 100 10.98 -8.16 7.59
N MET A 101 11.97 -7.58 8.29
CA MET A 101 13.02 -6.78 7.65
C MET A 101 13.79 -7.57 6.61
N PHE A 102 14.12 -8.82 6.92
CA PHE A 102 14.79 -9.71 5.98
C PHE A 102 13.92 -10.00 4.76
N PHE A 103 12.68 -10.45 4.95
CA PHE A 103 11.79 -10.80 3.85
C PHE A 103 11.43 -9.60 2.98
N THR A 104 11.25 -8.42 3.56
CA THR A 104 11.05 -7.17 2.82
C THR A 104 12.28 -6.86 1.94
N SER A 105 13.48 -6.91 2.51
CA SER A 105 14.71 -6.69 1.75
C SER A 105 14.94 -7.76 0.67
N PHE A 106 14.59 -9.01 0.95
CA PHE A 106 14.67 -10.11 -0.01
C PHE A 106 13.74 -9.90 -1.21
N VAL A 107 12.51 -9.46 -0.98
CA VAL A 107 11.55 -9.13 -2.06
C VAL A 107 12.06 -7.96 -2.91
N GLU A 108 12.73 -7.00 -2.30
CA GLU A 108 13.37 -5.87 -2.99
C GLU A 108 14.71 -6.21 -3.66
N GLY A 109 15.18 -7.46 -3.53
CA GLY A 109 16.34 -7.98 -4.27
C GLY A 109 17.60 -8.25 -3.45
N ALA A 110 17.57 -8.14 -2.13
CA ALA A 110 18.70 -8.55 -1.29
C ALA A 110 18.90 -10.07 -1.36
N GLN A 111 20.03 -10.48 -1.88
CA GLN A 111 20.37 -11.91 -2.04
C GLN A 111 21.36 -12.35 -0.94
N ILE A 112 20.92 -12.32 0.31
CA ILE A 112 21.69 -12.76 1.47
C ILE A 112 20.90 -13.87 2.19
N PRO A 113 21.53 -14.94 2.70
CA PRO A 113 20.86 -15.95 3.50
C PRO A 113 20.28 -15.35 4.80
N LEU A 114 19.11 -15.84 5.24
CA LEU A 114 18.44 -15.35 6.45
C LEU A 114 19.36 -15.37 7.68
N GLN A 115 20.11 -16.46 7.87
CA GLN A 115 21.03 -16.60 9.02
C GLN A 115 22.14 -15.53 8.99
N GLU A 116 22.69 -15.24 7.83
CA GLU A 116 23.72 -14.22 7.66
C GLU A 116 23.17 -12.83 7.92
N ALA A 117 21.96 -12.53 7.46
CA ALA A 117 21.26 -11.29 7.77
C ALA A 117 20.99 -11.12 9.27
N MET A 118 20.57 -12.19 9.93
CA MET A 118 20.37 -12.18 11.41
C MET A 118 21.68 -11.97 12.14
N ASP A 119 22.77 -12.63 11.73
CA ASP A 119 24.09 -12.47 12.33
C ASP A 119 24.64 -11.07 12.11
N PHE A 120 24.43 -10.48 10.93
CA PHE A 120 24.77 -9.10 10.63
C PHE A 120 24.05 -8.12 11.57
N LEU A 121 22.73 -8.24 11.67
CA LEU A 121 21.92 -7.38 12.54
C LEU A 121 22.29 -7.54 14.04
N ALA A 122 22.68 -8.76 14.46
CA ALA A 122 23.11 -9.03 15.82
C ALA A 122 24.50 -8.44 16.12
N ARG A 123 25.42 -8.43 15.15
CA ARG A 123 26.74 -7.79 15.30
C ARG A 123 26.64 -6.27 15.42
N GLY A 124 25.66 -5.67 14.74
CA GLY A 124 25.50 -4.20 14.75
C GLY A 124 26.67 -3.44 14.13
N THR A 125 27.38 -4.07 13.19
CA THR A 125 28.49 -3.45 12.43
C THR A 125 27.94 -2.63 11.27
N GLU A 126 28.76 -1.74 10.72
CA GLU A 126 28.44 -1.04 9.47
C GLU A 126 28.29 -2.03 8.32
N PRO A 127 27.39 -1.76 7.34
CA PRO A 127 27.22 -2.61 6.17
C PRO A 127 28.48 -2.66 5.31
N GLU A 128 28.84 -3.83 4.82
CA GLU A 128 29.98 -4.04 3.91
C GLU A 128 29.52 -4.36 2.47
N SER A 129 28.22 -4.56 2.27
CA SER A 129 27.61 -4.87 0.97
C SER A 129 26.27 -4.14 0.80
N ILE A 130 25.84 -4.02 -0.46
CA ILE A 130 24.53 -3.43 -0.78
C ILE A 130 23.36 -4.23 -0.15
N GLN A 131 23.50 -5.55 0.00
CA GLN A 131 22.50 -6.39 0.64
C GLN A 131 22.40 -6.12 2.14
N GLU A 132 23.54 -5.98 2.80
CA GLU A 132 23.60 -5.58 4.22
C GLU A 132 23.05 -4.16 4.39
N GLN A 133 23.36 -3.24 3.46
CA GLN A 133 22.82 -1.88 3.46
C GLN A 133 21.29 -1.88 3.37
N MET A 134 20.69 -2.70 2.50
CA MET A 134 19.24 -2.81 2.40
C MET A 134 18.61 -3.24 3.74
N ILE A 135 19.18 -4.24 4.38
CA ILE A 135 18.70 -4.75 5.68
C ILE A 135 18.87 -3.70 6.78
N TRP A 136 20.01 -3.01 6.78
CA TRP A 136 20.32 -1.94 7.71
C TRP A 136 19.34 -0.77 7.59
N ASN A 137 19.07 -0.34 6.37
CA ASN A 137 18.09 0.70 6.07
C ASN A 137 16.68 0.32 6.52
N ASN A 138 16.25 -0.91 6.27
CA ASN A 138 14.98 -1.43 6.76
C ASN A 138 14.89 -1.39 8.29
N ARG A 139 15.96 -1.78 8.98
CA ARG A 139 16.03 -1.70 10.44
C ARG A 139 15.87 -0.27 10.95
N HIS A 140 16.57 0.69 10.32
CA HIS A 140 16.50 2.10 10.70
C HIS A 140 15.12 2.69 10.44
N ALA A 141 14.53 2.45 9.26
CA ALA A 141 13.19 2.91 8.92
C ALA A 141 12.14 2.31 9.87
N TRP A 142 12.26 1.04 10.21
CA TRP A 142 11.40 0.41 11.20
C TRP A 142 11.54 1.03 12.59
N SER A 143 12.75 1.24 13.06
CA SER A 143 13.02 1.89 14.35
C SER A 143 12.40 3.29 14.41
N GLU A 144 12.51 4.06 13.33
CA GLU A 144 11.87 5.38 13.22
C GLU A 144 10.34 5.29 13.22
N MET A 145 9.76 4.30 12.54
CA MET A 145 8.31 4.08 12.57
C MET A 145 7.81 3.74 13.98
N VAL A 146 8.51 2.86 14.70
CA VAL A 146 8.15 2.48 16.07
C VAL A 146 8.28 3.66 17.03
N SER A 147 9.36 4.41 16.94
CA SER A 147 9.56 5.61 17.79
C SER A 147 8.58 6.73 17.46
N GLY A 148 8.15 6.81 16.22
CA GLY A 148 7.23 7.79 15.67
C GLY A 148 5.76 7.36 15.62
N ILE A 149 5.34 6.29 16.31
CA ILE A 149 3.99 5.70 16.21
C ILE A 149 2.84 6.69 16.47
N TYR A 150 3.10 7.76 17.21
CA TYR A 150 2.14 8.82 17.49
C TYR A 150 2.29 10.05 16.58
N ARG A 151 3.24 10.03 15.63
CA ARG A 151 3.38 11.10 14.65
C ARG A 151 2.28 11.02 13.60
N PRO A 152 1.81 12.16 13.07
CA PRO A 152 0.93 12.16 11.92
C PRO A 152 1.60 11.45 10.74
N LEU A 153 0.82 10.62 10.04
CA LEU A 153 1.25 10.05 8.76
C LEU A 153 1.07 11.12 7.68
N ASP A 154 2.05 12.00 7.56
CA ASP A 154 2.08 13.07 6.57
C ASP A 154 3.12 12.83 5.47
N GLU A 155 3.13 13.70 4.48
CA GLU A 155 4.04 13.60 3.33
C GLU A 155 5.51 13.66 3.75
N THR A 156 5.84 14.49 4.73
CA THR A 156 7.23 14.64 5.22
C THR A 156 7.72 13.36 5.86
N PHE A 157 6.87 12.72 6.65
CA PHE A 157 7.21 11.44 7.28
C PHE A 157 7.39 10.33 6.24
N VAL A 158 6.49 10.24 5.25
CA VAL A 158 6.58 9.24 4.16
C VAL A 158 7.85 9.43 3.33
N LYS A 159 8.19 10.67 2.96
CA LYS A 159 9.44 10.98 2.23
C LYS A 159 10.67 10.65 3.07
N GLY A 160 10.64 10.96 4.36
CA GLY A 160 11.73 10.62 5.29
C GLY A 160 11.97 9.10 5.38
N LEU A 161 10.92 8.30 5.45
CA LEU A 161 11.04 6.83 5.42
C LEU A 161 11.59 6.33 4.08
N ALA A 162 11.11 6.87 2.95
CA ALA A 162 11.60 6.51 1.63
C ALA A 162 13.09 6.83 1.48
N TRP A 163 13.53 7.98 1.99
CA TRP A 163 14.94 8.35 2.01
C TRP A 163 15.77 7.37 2.86
N MET A 164 15.34 7.04 4.08
CA MET A 164 16.02 6.08 4.95
C MET A 164 16.14 4.69 4.31
N LEU A 165 15.08 4.22 3.63
CA LEU A 165 15.09 2.93 2.96
C LEU A 165 16.04 2.85 1.77
N THR A 166 16.42 3.99 1.19
CA THR A 166 17.27 4.09 0.00
C THR A 166 18.61 4.78 0.24
N GLU A 167 18.93 5.10 1.50
CA GLU A 167 20.19 5.73 1.88
C GLU A 167 21.38 4.87 1.46
N GLU A 168 22.40 5.51 0.87
CA GLU A 168 23.59 4.86 0.33
C GLU A 168 23.33 3.79 -0.75
N MET A 169 22.15 3.85 -1.38
CA MET A 169 21.79 3.00 -2.52
C MET A 169 21.74 3.80 -3.82
N ASP A 170 21.95 3.13 -4.94
CA ASP A 170 21.78 3.74 -6.26
C ASP A 170 20.32 4.20 -6.43
N GLY A 171 20.12 5.51 -6.67
CA GLY A 171 18.79 6.08 -6.85
C GLY A 171 18.06 6.42 -5.56
N CYS A 172 18.78 6.90 -4.54
CA CYS A 172 18.21 7.41 -3.29
C CYS A 172 16.98 8.30 -3.54
N ALA A 173 15.89 8.01 -2.83
CA ALA A 173 14.60 8.68 -3.03
C ALA A 173 14.56 10.00 -2.25
N GLU A 174 14.93 11.10 -2.90
CA GLU A 174 14.79 12.47 -2.32
C GLU A 174 13.36 13.01 -2.46
N ASP A 175 12.60 12.55 -3.46
CA ASP A 175 11.24 13.00 -3.75
C ASP A 175 10.42 11.90 -4.46
N TYR A 176 9.16 12.21 -4.77
CA TYR A 176 8.32 11.34 -5.56
C TYR A 176 8.88 11.06 -6.95
N ARG A 177 8.68 9.85 -7.41
CA ARG A 177 9.10 9.45 -8.78
C ARG A 177 8.43 10.32 -9.82
N GLN A 178 9.20 10.73 -10.81
CA GLN A 178 8.72 11.49 -11.96
C GLN A 178 8.29 10.58 -13.12
N VAL A 179 8.56 9.27 -13.02
CA VAL A 179 8.26 8.28 -14.08
C VAL A 179 7.37 7.19 -13.46
N ASP A 180 6.34 6.81 -14.21
CA ASP A 180 5.44 5.74 -13.80
C ASP A 180 6.20 4.41 -13.65
N ASN A 181 6.08 3.79 -12.48
CA ASN A 181 6.54 2.43 -12.29
C ASN A 181 5.46 1.49 -12.79
N HIS A 182 5.73 0.82 -13.90
CA HIS A 182 4.95 -0.36 -14.25
C HIS A 182 5.48 -1.53 -13.42
N PRO A 183 4.70 -2.09 -12.48
CA PRO A 183 5.12 -3.29 -11.77
C PRO A 183 5.39 -4.39 -12.80
N ILE A 184 6.49 -5.12 -12.64
CA ILE A 184 6.89 -6.20 -13.56
C ILE A 184 5.76 -7.25 -13.72
N ALA A 185 4.92 -7.43 -12.70
CA ALA A 185 3.73 -8.27 -12.73
C ALA A 185 2.60 -7.73 -13.62
N ALA A 186 2.65 -6.46 -14.03
CA ALA A 186 1.62 -5.83 -14.87
C ALA A 186 1.85 -6.01 -16.38
N MET A 187 2.78 -6.88 -16.78
CA MET A 187 3.01 -7.16 -18.22
C MET A 187 1.75 -7.70 -18.96
N ASN A 188 0.65 -7.97 -18.26
CA ASN A 188 -0.62 -8.41 -18.84
C ASN A 188 -1.86 -7.66 -18.31
N SER A 189 -1.70 -6.58 -17.57
CA SER A 189 -2.84 -5.74 -17.14
C SER A 189 -2.75 -4.39 -17.80
N GLU A 190 -3.82 -4.01 -18.50
CA GLU A 190 -3.97 -2.64 -18.99
C GLU A 190 -3.93 -1.66 -17.80
N PRO A 191 -3.39 -0.43 -18.01
CA PRO A 191 -3.35 0.56 -16.94
C PRO A 191 -4.73 0.81 -16.39
N TYR A 192 -4.84 0.94 -15.08
CA TYR A 192 -6.07 1.33 -14.42
C TYR A 192 -6.39 2.77 -14.77
N ASP A 193 -7.32 2.96 -15.72
CA ASP A 193 -7.96 4.25 -16.02
C ASP A 193 -8.92 4.67 -14.91
#